data_ac7537da9270fe98c3fddd1bc803a25c
#
_entry.id   ac7537da9270fe98c3fddd1bc803a25c
#
_cell.length_a   1.000
_cell.length_b   1.000
_cell.length_c   1.000
_cell.angle_alpha   90.00
_cell.angle_beta   90.00
_cell.angle_gamma   90.00
#
_symmetry.space_group_name_H-M   'P 1'
#
loop_
_entity.id
_entity.type
_entity.pdbx_description
1 polymer ?
#
loop_
_entity_poly.entity_id
_entity_poly.type
_entity_poly.pdbx_seq_one_letter_code
_entity_poly.pdbx_strand_id
1 'polypeptide(L)'
;MEDRLTATGARRSNPISGPEQFAEAFKVPRETIHGLIRYAELLTEGQTRANLVSTKTLPQLWDRHFADSAQILRLAPDARVWLDLGAGAGFPGLVIAILQANHANFVMHLVESTAKKCAFLAEVARATSAPVEIHCMRIEELSKSATSLKPDIVTARALAPLPHLLELAAPWLKSGARGLFLKGRDAGKEIESAKRRFNFTCHLHPSMTAEDSFVLEISHLAKRVKAKTR
;
A
#
# COMPACT_ATOMS: atom_id res chain seq x y z
N MET A 1 6.17 -25.94 -15.71
CA MET A 1 7.15 -24.86 -15.62
C MET A 1 7.01 -24.30 -14.22
N GLU A 2 7.93 -24.73 -13.33
CA GLU A 2 7.84 -24.54 -11.89
C GLU A 2 7.97 -23.06 -11.50
N ASP A 3 6.96 -22.57 -10.77
CA ASP A 3 6.99 -21.25 -10.12
C ASP A 3 8.11 -21.26 -9.05
N ARG A 4 9.22 -20.59 -9.36
CA ARG A 4 10.28 -20.36 -8.37
C ARG A 4 9.81 -19.37 -7.33
N LEU A 5 9.40 -19.91 -6.17
CA LEU A 5 9.27 -19.17 -4.92
C LEU A 5 10.68 -18.71 -4.47
N THR A 6 11.10 -17.52 -4.86
CA THR A 6 12.31 -16.92 -4.28
C THR A 6 11.92 -16.21 -2.98
N ALA A 7 11.98 -16.94 -1.87
CA ALA A 7 11.87 -16.37 -0.53
C ALA A 7 13.17 -15.63 -0.18
N THR A 8 13.17 -14.29 -0.32
CA THR A 8 14.23 -13.43 0.21
C THR A 8 13.61 -12.36 1.10
N GLY A 9 13.31 -12.74 2.33
CA GLY A 9 12.88 -11.86 3.39
C GLY A 9 12.88 -12.62 4.70
N ALA A 10 14.03 -12.63 5.41
CA ALA A 10 14.07 -13.18 6.75
C ALA A 10 13.13 -12.37 7.65
N ARG A 11 12.15 -13.05 8.27
CA ARG A 11 11.27 -12.47 9.28
C ARG A 11 12.11 -11.92 10.42
N ARG A 12 11.72 -10.78 10.94
CA ARG A 12 12.30 -10.22 12.17
C ARG A 12 11.84 -11.04 13.37
N SER A 13 12.76 -11.37 14.25
CA SER A 13 12.48 -12.09 15.49
C SER A 13 11.69 -11.25 16.50
N ASN A 14 11.79 -9.93 16.45
CA ASN A 14 11.14 -9.00 17.39
C ASN A 14 10.28 -7.96 16.66
N PRO A 15 9.04 -7.70 17.15
CA PRO A 15 8.18 -6.62 16.66
C PRO A 15 8.85 -5.26 16.84
N ILE A 16 8.52 -4.32 15.95
CA ILE A 16 8.94 -2.92 16.07
C ILE A 16 8.00 -2.21 17.04
N SER A 17 8.49 -1.85 18.22
CA SER A 17 7.67 -1.23 19.28
C SER A 17 7.68 0.28 19.29
N GLY A 18 8.60 0.92 18.54
CA GLY A 18 8.75 2.37 18.59
C GLY A 18 9.64 2.96 17.48
N PRO A 19 9.80 4.29 17.49
CA PRO A 19 10.51 5.02 16.45
C PRO A 19 11.99 4.65 16.34
N GLU A 20 12.69 4.39 17.44
CA GLU A 20 14.11 4.03 17.43
C GLU A 20 14.34 2.71 16.71
N GLN A 21 13.55 1.68 17.05
CA GLN A 21 13.64 0.37 16.39
C GLN A 21 13.25 0.45 14.92
N PHE A 22 12.27 1.31 14.58
CA PHE A 22 11.89 1.54 13.19
C PHE A 22 13.04 2.21 12.42
N ALA A 23 13.67 3.24 13.00
CA ALA A 23 14.81 3.94 12.40
C ALA A 23 15.96 2.99 12.09
N GLU A 24 16.32 2.12 13.04
CA GLU A 24 17.35 1.11 12.87
C GLU A 24 16.98 0.09 11.78
N ALA A 25 15.73 -0.42 11.82
CA ALA A 25 15.26 -1.45 10.90
C ALA A 25 15.22 -1.02 9.44
N PHE A 26 14.81 0.22 9.19
CA PHE A 26 14.62 0.76 7.85
C PHE A 26 15.72 1.77 7.45
N LYS A 27 16.71 2.00 8.33
CA LYS A 27 17.82 2.96 8.12
C LYS A 27 17.30 4.36 7.77
N VAL A 28 16.33 4.82 8.55
CA VAL A 28 15.61 6.07 8.28
C VAL A 28 16.32 7.24 8.94
N PRO A 29 16.54 8.38 8.25
CA PRO A 29 17.09 9.61 8.83
C PRO A 29 16.21 10.17 9.96
N ARG A 30 16.83 10.91 10.88
CA ARG A 30 16.15 11.46 12.06
C ARG A 30 14.96 12.35 11.70
N GLU A 31 15.10 13.18 10.68
CA GLU A 31 14.06 14.10 10.19
C GLU A 31 12.82 13.33 9.73
N THR A 32 13.02 12.24 9.02
CA THR A 32 11.93 11.38 8.53
C THR A 32 11.22 10.67 9.69
N ILE A 33 11.97 10.22 10.71
CA ILE A 33 11.39 9.65 11.93
C ILE A 33 10.51 10.68 12.67
N HIS A 34 10.90 11.94 12.74
CA HIS A 34 10.06 12.99 13.33
C HIS A 34 8.73 13.13 12.57
N GLY A 35 8.75 13.02 11.25
CA GLY A 35 7.52 12.98 10.43
C GLY A 35 6.61 11.82 10.80
N LEU A 36 7.16 10.60 10.97
CA LEU A 36 6.38 9.43 11.38
C LEU A 36 5.85 9.55 12.82
N ILE A 37 6.63 10.11 13.76
CA ILE A 37 6.17 10.40 15.12
C ILE A 37 4.98 11.38 15.06
N ARG A 38 5.12 12.47 14.30
CA ARG A 38 4.03 13.43 14.14
C ARG A 38 2.78 12.80 13.55
N TYR A 39 2.93 11.92 12.58
CA TYR A 39 1.81 11.13 12.04
C TYR A 39 1.16 10.24 13.10
N ALA A 40 1.94 9.56 13.95
CA ALA A 40 1.43 8.72 15.03
C ALA A 40 0.59 9.52 16.05
N GLU A 41 1.04 10.73 16.42
CA GLU A 41 0.31 11.65 17.29
C GLU A 41 -1.03 12.04 16.67
N LEU A 42 -1.01 12.55 15.43
CA LEU A 42 -2.23 12.96 14.71
C LEU A 42 -3.21 11.79 14.52
N LEU A 43 -2.70 10.58 14.27
CA LEU A 43 -3.53 9.39 14.16
C LEU A 43 -4.24 9.08 15.49
N THR A 44 -3.53 9.18 16.59
CA THR A 44 -4.08 8.94 17.93
C THR A 44 -5.15 9.99 18.27
N GLU A 45 -4.87 11.25 18.01
CA GLU A 45 -5.80 12.36 18.20
C GLU A 45 -7.03 12.26 17.28
N GLY A 46 -6.80 11.88 16.01
CA GLY A 46 -7.84 11.76 14.99
C GLY A 46 -8.73 10.53 15.12
N GLN A 47 -8.26 9.48 15.81
CA GLN A 47 -8.98 8.21 15.95
C GLN A 47 -10.39 8.36 16.52
N THR A 48 -10.59 9.29 17.46
CA THR A 48 -11.91 9.55 18.08
C THR A 48 -12.88 10.24 17.12
N ARG A 49 -12.36 10.97 16.12
CA ARG A 49 -13.13 11.75 15.14
C ARG A 49 -13.55 10.96 13.92
N ALA A 50 -12.75 9.95 13.49
CA ALA A 50 -12.92 9.34 12.18
C ALA A 50 -12.76 7.81 12.09
N ASN A 51 -12.64 7.08 13.21
CA ASN A 51 -12.42 5.62 13.18
C ASN A 51 -11.37 5.20 12.14
N LEU A 52 -10.18 5.75 12.25
CA LEU A 52 -9.11 5.67 11.26
C LEU A 52 -8.54 4.26 11.13
N VAL A 53 -8.29 3.61 12.27
CA VAL A 53 -7.75 2.25 12.38
C VAL A 53 -8.50 1.47 13.46
N SER A 54 -8.35 0.14 13.46
CA SER A 54 -8.87 -0.68 14.55
C SER A 54 -8.20 -0.29 15.87
N THR A 55 -9.00 -0.05 16.92
CA THR A 55 -8.48 0.25 18.27
C THR A 55 -7.59 -0.87 18.81
N LYS A 56 -7.79 -2.12 18.37
CA LYS A 56 -6.95 -3.27 18.76
C LYS A 56 -5.53 -3.20 18.17
N THR A 57 -5.35 -2.53 17.03
CA THR A 57 -4.04 -2.44 16.37
C THR A 57 -3.28 -1.14 16.67
N LEU A 58 -3.93 -0.16 17.28
CA LEU A 58 -3.32 1.12 17.64
C LEU A 58 -2.10 0.97 18.58
N PRO A 59 -2.11 0.11 19.62
CA PRO A 59 -0.93 -0.12 20.46
C PRO A 59 0.26 -0.73 19.71
N GLN A 60 0.03 -1.32 18.55
CA GLN A 60 1.04 -1.94 17.70
C GLN A 60 1.28 -1.12 16.42
N LEU A 61 1.08 0.19 16.48
CA LEU A 61 1.14 1.10 15.32
C LEU A 61 2.44 0.98 14.53
N TRP A 62 3.57 0.96 15.24
CA TRP A 62 4.90 0.91 14.62
C TRP A 62 5.17 -0.37 13.85
N ASP A 63 4.70 -1.50 14.34
CA ASP A 63 4.86 -2.79 13.68
C ASP A 63 3.77 -3.04 12.63
N ARG A 64 2.50 -3.02 13.08
CA ARG A 64 1.34 -3.44 12.27
C ARG A 64 0.94 -2.46 11.17
N HIS A 65 1.37 -1.19 11.28
CA HIS A 65 1.01 -0.17 10.30
C HIS A 65 2.24 0.46 9.65
N PHE A 66 3.19 1.01 10.41
CA PHE A 66 4.34 1.69 9.83
C PHE A 66 5.33 0.71 9.18
N ALA A 67 5.78 -0.31 9.89
CA ALA A 67 6.71 -1.29 9.33
C ALA A 67 6.07 -2.13 8.22
N ASP A 68 4.80 -2.50 8.39
CA ASP A 68 4.02 -3.20 7.38
C ASP A 68 3.91 -2.40 6.08
N SER A 69 3.77 -1.07 6.18
CA SER A 69 3.77 -0.17 5.02
C SER A 69 5.16 0.03 4.43
N ALA A 70 6.17 0.27 5.26
CA ALA A 70 7.53 0.59 4.83
C ALA A 70 8.22 -0.55 4.08
N GLN A 71 7.90 -1.82 4.41
CA GLN A 71 8.53 -2.98 3.79
C GLN A 71 8.38 -3.02 2.27
N ILE A 72 7.29 -2.43 1.72
CA ILE A 72 7.03 -2.46 0.27
C ILE A 72 8.04 -1.64 -0.53
N LEU A 73 8.68 -0.63 0.06
CA LEU A 73 9.69 0.17 -0.63
C LEU A 73 10.86 -0.66 -1.15
N ARG A 74 11.19 -1.78 -0.50
CA ARG A 74 12.25 -2.69 -0.93
C ARG A 74 11.97 -3.37 -2.27
N LEU A 75 10.69 -3.49 -2.64
CA LEU A 75 10.24 -4.11 -3.88
C LEU A 75 10.22 -3.13 -5.05
N ALA A 76 10.30 -1.81 -4.76
CA ALA A 76 10.25 -0.78 -5.79
C ALA A 76 11.08 0.46 -5.39
N PRO A 77 12.40 0.32 -5.17
CA PRO A 77 13.24 1.41 -4.65
C PRO A 77 13.36 2.60 -5.62
N ASP A 78 13.21 2.36 -6.92
CA ASP A 78 13.38 3.38 -7.96
C ASP A 78 12.06 4.02 -8.42
N ALA A 79 10.92 3.53 -7.94
CA ALA A 79 9.61 4.05 -8.32
C ALA A 79 9.39 5.46 -7.77
N ARG A 80 8.81 6.34 -8.57
CA ARG A 80 8.59 7.76 -8.25
C ARG A 80 7.12 8.13 -8.16
N VAL A 81 6.29 7.57 -9.01
CA VAL A 81 4.87 7.84 -9.05
C VAL A 81 4.10 6.65 -8.47
N TRP A 82 3.48 6.86 -7.34
CA TRP A 82 2.73 5.83 -6.62
C TRP A 82 1.25 6.18 -6.53
N LEU A 83 0.40 5.16 -6.54
CA LEU A 83 -1.05 5.30 -6.41
C LEU A 83 -1.55 4.34 -5.33
N ASP A 84 -2.07 4.87 -4.23
CA ASP A 84 -2.65 4.09 -3.13
C ASP A 84 -4.17 4.10 -3.19
N LEU A 85 -4.76 2.94 -3.46
CA LEU A 85 -6.20 2.77 -3.64
C LEU A 85 -6.89 2.49 -2.30
N GLY A 86 -7.84 3.35 -1.93
CA GLY A 86 -8.53 3.25 -0.66
C GLY A 86 -7.61 3.55 0.51
N ALA A 87 -6.91 4.67 0.45
CA ALA A 87 -5.85 5.06 1.37
C ALA A 87 -6.27 5.05 2.86
N GLY A 88 -7.54 5.22 3.16
CA GLY A 88 -8.07 5.15 4.51
C GLY A 88 -7.43 6.16 5.46
N ALA A 89 -6.74 5.65 6.48
CA ALA A 89 -5.95 6.47 7.39
C ALA A 89 -4.54 6.79 6.86
N GLY A 90 -4.21 6.41 5.60
CA GLY A 90 -2.93 6.68 4.96
C GLY A 90 -1.95 5.50 4.92
N PHE A 91 -2.46 4.26 5.03
CA PHE A 91 -1.63 3.05 4.99
C PHE A 91 -1.89 2.23 3.72
N PRO A 92 -0.86 1.96 2.90
CA PRO A 92 0.55 2.27 3.11
C PRO A 92 1.01 3.66 2.63
N GLY A 93 0.19 4.41 1.88
CA GLY A 93 0.61 5.55 1.08
C GLY A 93 1.31 6.68 1.83
N LEU A 94 0.74 7.19 2.95
CA LEU A 94 1.37 8.29 3.71
C LEU A 94 2.70 7.88 4.32
N VAL A 95 2.83 6.64 4.81
CA VAL A 95 4.10 6.15 5.35
C VAL A 95 5.17 6.17 4.27
N ILE A 96 4.85 5.66 3.09
CA ILE A 96 5.76 5.66 1.93
C ILE A 96 6.11 7.09 1.53
N ALA A 97 5.13 7.99 1.47
CA ALA A 97 5.36 9.39 1.11
C ALA A 97 6.28 10.11 2.11
N ILE A 98 6.12 9.88 3.42
CA ILE A 98 7.00 10.44 4.45
C ILE A 98 8.43 9.89 4.29
N LEU A 99 8.56 8.58 4.06
CA LEU A 99 9.86 7.94 3.86
C LEU A 99 10.57 8.41 2.59
N GLN A 100 9.84 8.84 1.59
CA GLN A 100 10.33 9.29 0.29
C GLN A 100 10.35 10.83 0.14
N ALA A 101 10.07 11.60 1.20
CA ALA A 101 9.92 13.04 1.13
C ALA A 101 11.13 13.80 0.56
N ASN A 102 12.33 13.26 0.73
CA ASN A 102 13.57 13.85 0.23
C ASN A 102 13.98 13.33 -1.16
N HIS A 103 13.20 12.45 -1.77
CA HIS A 103 13.48 11.95 -3.10
C HIS A 103 12.91 12.88 -4.17
N ALA A 104 13.78 13.39 -5.05
CA ALA A 104 13.36 14.26 -6.14
C ALA A 104 12.32 13.56 -7.04
N ASN A 105 11.30 14.31 -7.45
CA ASN A 105 10.22 13.85 -8.33
C ASN A 105 9.37 12.69 -7.78
N PHE A 106 9.43 12.43 -6.47
CA PHE A 106 8.52 11.47 -5.85
C PHE A 106 7.13 12.12 -5.65
N VAL A 107 6.07 11.38 -5.97
CA VAL A 107 4.69 11.76 -5.67
C VAL A 107 3.86 10.51 -5.32
N MET A 108 3.07 10.63 -4.26
CA MET A 108 2.10 9.63 -3.85
C MET A 108 0.67 10.15 -4.10
N HIS A 109 -0.07 9.51 -4.99
CA HIS A 109 -1.49 9.76 -5.19
C HIS A 109 -2.30 8.91 -4.22
N LEU A 110 -3.09 9.54 -3.35
CA LEU A 110 -3.94 8.88 -2.34
C LEU A 110 -5.40 8.97 -2.78
N VAL A 111 -6.06 7.83 -2.99
CA VAL A 111 -7.48 7.79 -3.36
C VAL A 111 -8.30 7.35 -2.16
N GLU A 112 -9.21 8.20 -1.71
CA GLU A 112 -10.13 7.90 -0.61
C GLU A 112 -11.47 8.60 -0.90
N SER A 113 -12.60 7.91 -0.68
CA SER A 113 -13.92 8.47 -0.96
C SER A 113 -14.58 9.17 0.21
N THR A 114 -14.07 8.96 1.41
CA THR A 114 -14.65 9.50 2.66
C THR A 114 -14.05 10.86 2.99
N ALA A 115 -14.82 11.92 2.89
CA ALA A 115 -14.34 13.29 3.11
C ALA A 115 -13.61 13.50 4.46
N LYS A 116 -14.09 12.87 5.54
CA LYS A 116 -13.42 12.95 6.86
C LYS A 116 -12.02 12.33 6.84
N LYS A 117 -11.83 11.23 6.11
CA LYS A 117 -10.52 10.60 5.95
C LYS A 117 -9.62 11.42 5.03
N CYS A 118 -10.15 11.97 3.94
CA CYS A 118 -9.41 12.89 3.08
C CYS A 118 -8.90 14.11 3.85
N ALA A 119 -9.71 14.68 4.73
CA ALA A 119 -9.29 15.78 5.60
C ALA A 119 -8.15 15.38 6.55
N PHE A 120 -8.23 14.19 7.13
CA PHE A 120 -7.15 13.63 7.96
C PHE A 120 -5.86 13.42 7.15
N LEU A 121 -5.95 12.83 5.95
CA LEU A 121 -4.80 12.65 5.07
C LEU A 121 -4.12 14.00 4.75
N ALA A 122 -4.91 15.04 4.47
CA ALA A 122 -4.41 16.38 4.21
C ALA A 122 -3.75 17.02 5.46
N GLU A 123 -4.31 16.79 6.65
CA GLU A 123 -3.73 17.23 7.93
C GLU A 123 -2.34 16.62 8.15
N VAL A 124 -2.21 15.30 7.99
CA VAL A 124 -0.93 14.61 8.14
C VAL A 124 0.06 15.05 7.06
N ALA A 125 -0.36 15.10 5.80
CA ALA A 125 0.52 15.50 4.70
C ALA A 125 1.13 16.89 4.92
N ARG A 126 0.31 17.86 5.34
CA ARG A 126 0.78 19.21 5.69
C ARG A 126 1.74 19.21 6.88
N ALA A 127 1.42 18.45 7.94
CA ALA A 127 2.23 18.43 9.17
C ALA A 127 3.57 17.74 8.98
N THR A 128 3.70 16.86 7.98
CA THR A 128 4.90 16.07 7.70
C THR A 128 5.61 16.48 6.41
N SER A 129 5.07 17.46 5.68
CA SER A 129 5.54 17.85 4.33
C SER A 129 5.64 16.67 3.36
N ALA A 130 4.77 15.65 3.52
CA ALA A 130 4.77 14.49 2.67
C ALA A 130 4.33 14.85 1.24
N PRO A 131 5.05 14.40 0.19
CA PRO A 131 4.74 14.71 -1.20
C PRO A 131 3.54 13.87 -1.70
N VAL A 132 2.33 14.33 -1.43
CA VAL A 132 1.10 13.62 -1.78
C VAL A 132 0.13 14.48 -2.59
N GLU A 133 -0.64 13.82 -3.44
CA GLU A 133 -1.84 14.34 -4.08
C GLU A 133 -3.05 13.53 -3.61
N ILE A 134 -4.05 14.19 -3.02
CA ILE A 134 -5.21 13.51 -2.45
C ILE A 134 -6.40 13.64 -3.40
N HIS A 135 -6.91 12.49 -3.85
CA HIS A 135 -8.10 12.37 -4.68
C HIS A 135 -9.29 11.94 -3.80
N CYS A 136 -10.10 12.92 -3.38
CA CYS A 136 -11.29 12.68 -2.55
C CYS A 136 -12.48 12.26 -3.44
N MET A 137 -12.40 11.02 -3.97
CA MET A 137 -13.38 10.46 -4.89
C MET A 137 -13.35 8.94 -4.91
N ARG A 138 -14.27 8.32 -5.62
CA ARG A 138 -14.25 6.87 -5.86
C ARG A 138 -13.12 6.50 -6.83
N ILE A 139 -12.54 5.30 -6.66
CA ILE A 139 -11.47 4.78 -7.53
C ILE A 139 -11.93 4.72 -8.99
N GLU A 140 -13.18 4.31 -9.22
CA GLU A 140 -13.78 4.20 -10.54
C GLU A 140 -13.95 5.58 -11.24
N GLU A 141 -14.11 6.64 -10.46
CA GLU A 141 -14.21 8.01 -10.98
C GLU A 141 -12.81 8.50 -11.38
N LEU A 142 -11.80 8.27 -10.53
CA LEU A 142 -10.41 8.62 -10.85
C LEU A 142 -9.95 7.91 -12.13
N SER A 143 -10.27 6.63 -12.29
CA SER A 143 -9.89 5.85 -13.47
C SER A 143 -10.44 6.39 -14.78
N LYS A 144 -11.55 7.13 -14.74
CA LYS A 144 -12.18 7.78 -15.90
C LYS A 144 -11.65 9.19 -16.16
N SER A 145 -11.37 9.95 -15.09
CA SER A 145 -10.98 11.37 -15.17
C SER A 145 -9.46 11.56 -15.32
N ALA A 146 -8.65 10.73 -14.70
CA ALA A 146 -7.19 10.85 -14.69
C ALA A 146 -6.51 9.91 -15.69
N THR A 147 -6.89 9.99 -16.96
CA THR A 147 -6.34 9.14 -18.04
C THR A 147 -4.84 9.36 -18.28
N SER A 148 -4.28 10.48 -17.82
CA SER A 148 -2.86 10.81 -17.89
C SER A 148 -2.05 10.29 -16.70
N LEU A 149 -2.69 9.86 -15.60
CA LEU A 149 -2.00 9.33 -14.43
C LEU A 149 -1.37 7.97 -14.75
N LYS A 150 -0.04 7.94 -14.76
CA LYS A 150 0.77 6.73 -15.04
C LYS A 150 1.64 6.41 -13.84
N PRO A 151 1.10 5.76 -12.80
CA PRO A 151 1.90 5.35 -11.67
C PRO A 151 2.87 4.23 -12.05
N ASP A 152 4.03 4.20 -11.43
CA ASP A 152 4.96 3.07 -11.47
C ASP A 152 4.39 1.91 -10.64
N ILE A 153 3.82 2.27 -9.48
CA ILE A 153 3.30 1.32 -8.48
C ILE A 153 1.86 1.68 -8.10
N VAL A 154 1.03 0.65 -8.02
CA VAL A 154 -0.30 0.71 -7.41
C VAL A 154 -0.28 -0.07 -6.10
N THR A 155 -0.70 0.55 -5.00
CA THR A 155 -0.81 -0.11 -3.69
C THR A 155 -2.25 -0.17 -3.21
N ALA A 156 -2.51 -1.11 -2.32
CA ALA A 156 -3.73 -1.17 -1.54
C ALA A 156 -3.52 -2.04 -0.30
N ARG A 157 -4.21 -1.69 0.80
CA ARG A 157 -4.29 -2.48 2.01
C ARG A 157 -5.74 -2.56 2.50
N ALA A 158 -6.22 -3.78 2.80
CA ALA A 158 -7.55 -4.04 3.36
C ALA A 158 -8.73 -3.40 2.59
N LEU A 159 -8.56 -3.15 1.28
CA LEU A 159 -9.58 -2.51 0.44
C LEU A 159 -10.66 -3.50 -0.02
N ALA A 160 -10.25 -4.62 -0.63
CA ALA A 160 -11.15 -5.61 -1.22
C ALA A 160 -10.43 -6.95 -1.41
N PRO A 161 -11.17 -8.07 -1.61
CA PRO A 161 -10.58 -9.32 -2.10
C PRO A 161 -9.88 -9.13 -3.45
N LEU A 162 -8.83 -9.90 -3.71
CA LEU A 162 -7.95 -9.72 -4.88
C LEU A 162 -8.68 -9.66 -6.23
N PRO A 163 -9.71 -10.49 -6.52
CA PRO A 163 -10.42 -10.39 -7.81
C PRO A 163 -11.04 -9.02 -8.04
N HIS A 164 -11.63 -8.42 -7.02
CA HIS A 164 -12.24 -7.09 -7.11
C HIS A 164 -11.16 -5.99 -7.09
N LEU A 165 -10.12 -6.16 -6.29
CA LEU A 165 -8.98 -5.23 -6.28
C LEU A 165 -8.32 -5.14 -7.67
N LEU A 166 -8.15 -6.28 -8.36
CA LEU A 166 -7.61 -6.29 -9.73
C LEU A 166 -8.54 -5.60 -10.74
N GLU A 167 -9.86 -5.62 -10.54
CA GLU A 167 -10.80 -4.85 -11.36
C GLU A 167 -10.59 -3.36 -11.18
N LEU A 168 -10.51 -2.92 -9.92
CA LEU A 168 -10.29 -1.51 -9.57
C LEU A 168 -8.93 -1.00 -10.08
N ALA A 169 -7.87 -1.78 -9.92
CA ALA A 169 -6.52 -1.43 -10.32
C ALA A 169 -6.23 -1.64 -11.82
N ALA A 170 -7.13 -2.34 -12.56
CA ALA A 170 -6.91 -2.74 -13.94
C ALA A 170 -6.51 -1.61 -14.90
N PRO A 171 -7.04 -0.38 -14.82
CA PRO A 171 -6.64 0.70 -15.72
C PRO A 171 -5.14 0.96 -15.68
N TRP A 172 -4.54 1.00 -14.50
CA TRP A 172 -3.12 1.29 -14.30
C TRP A 172 -2.23 0.05 -14.49
N LEU A 173 -2.65 -1.12 -13.98
CA LEU A 173 -1.89 -2.37 -14.17
C LEU A 173 -1.76 -2.76 -15.65
N LYS A 174 -2.79 -2.50 -16.47
CA LYS A 174 -2.76 -2.75 -17.92
C LYS A 174 -1.89 -1.73 -18.67
N SER A 175 -1.70 -0.54 -18.12
CA SER A 175 -0.82 0.47 -18.70
C SER A 175 0.66 0.31 -18.29
N GLY A 176 0.99 -0.74 -17.52
CA GLY A 176 2.36 -1.10 -17.18
C GLY A 176 2.76 -0.92 -15.72
N ALA A 177 1.87 -0.34 -14.87
CA ALA A 177 2.13 -0.27 -13.44
C ALA A 177 2.25 -1.66 -12.81
N ARG A 178 3.06 -1.79 -11.75
CA ARG A 178 3.07 -2.98 -10.89
C ARG A 178 2.14 -2.77 -9.69
N GLY A 179 1.41 -3.81 -9.29
CA GLY A 179 0.62 -3.81 -8.06
C GLY A 179 1.44 -4.36 -6.90
N LEU A 180 1.47 -3.66 -5.76
CA LEU A 180 2.05 -4.15 -4.51
C LEU A 180 0.94 -4.14 -3.45
N PHE A 181 0.28 -5.28 -3.26
CA PHE A 181 -0.92 -5.39 -2.44
C PHE A 181 -0.64 -6.15 -1.15
N LEU A 182 -0.92 -5.52 0.00
CA LEU A 182 -0.78 -6.16 1.30
C LEU A 182 -1.99 -7.06 1.57
N LYS A 183 -1.73 -8.33 1.83
CA LYS A 183 -2.74 -9.37 2.03
C LYS A 183 -2.40 -10.25 3.24
N GLY A 184 -3.44 -10.75 3.91
CA GLY A 184 -3.31 -11.66 5.03
C GLY A 184 -3.34 -13.13 4.61
N ARG A 185 -3.66 -14.02 5.57
CA ARG A 185 -3.64 -15.49 5.46
C ARG A 185 -4.40 -16.08 4.27
N ASP A 186 -5.42 -15.39 3.78
CA ASP A 186 -6.23 -15.88 2.65
C ASP A 186 -5.65 -15.53 1.28
N ALA A 187 -4.44 -14.98 1.22
CA ALA A 187 -3.78 -14.55 -0.02
C ALA A 187 -3.79 -15.65 -1.10
N GLY A 188 -3.45 -16.89 -0.74
CA GLY A 188 -3.45 -18.02 -1.68
C GLY A 188 -4.83 -18.30 -2.27
N LYS A 189 -5.88 -18.31 -1.46
CA LYS A 189 -7.27 -18.51 -1.93
C LYS A 189 -7.72 -17.36 -2.82
N GLU A 190 -7.34 -16.13 -2.48
CA GLU A 190 -7.66 -14.94 -3.27
C GLU A 190 -6.97 -14.98 -4.63
N ILE A 191 -5.71 -15.42 -4.71
CA ILE A 191 -4.96 -15.60 -5.97
C ILE A 191 -5.67 -16.62 -6.87
N GLU A 192 -6.02 -17.79 -6.34
CA GLU A 192 -6.73 -18.81 -7.12
C GLU A 192 -8.10 -18.32 -7.62
N SER A 193 -8.81 -17.56 -6.80
CA SER A 193 -10.06 -16.91 -7.22
C SER A 193 -9.83 -15.88 -8.32
N ALA A 194 -8.78 -15.08 -8.23
CA ALA A 194 -8.44 -14.08 -9.23
C ALA A 194 -8.02 -14.70 -10.57
N LYS A 195 -7.24 -15.79 -10.56
CA LYS A 195 -6.82 -16.54 -11.76
C LYS A 195 -7.98 -17.08 -12.59
N ARG A 196 -9.18 -17.24 -12.01
CA ARG A 196 -10.37 -17.64 -12.77
C ARG A 196 -10.88 -16.55 -13.72
N ARG A 197 -10.54 -15.28 -13.43
CA ARG A 197 -11.04 -14.10 -14.16
C ARG A 197 -9.95 -13.35 -14.94
N PHE A 198 -8.72 -13.45 -14.48
CA PHE A 198 -7.57 -12.72 -15.01
C PHE A 198 -6.38 -13.64 -15.25
N ASN A 199 -5.57 -13.27 -16.25
CA ASN A 199 -4.21 -13.75 -16.40
C ASN A 199 -3.29 -12.65 -15.85
N PHE A 200 -2.34 -13.01 -14.99
CA PHE A 200 -1.36 -12.08 -14.41
C PHE A 200 -0.16 -12.85 -13.88
N THR A 201 0.97 -12.17 -13.77
CA THR A 201 2.12 -12.66 -13.02
C THR A 201 1.96 -12.24 -11.56
N CYS A 202 2.22 -13.17 -10.62
CA CYS A 202 2.13 -12.91 -9.20
C CYS A 202 3.36 -13.49 -8.48
N HIS A 203 4.08 -12.64 -7.74
CA HIS A 203 5.10 -13.07 -6.79
C HIS A 203 4.60 -12.79 -5.37
N LEU A 204 4.74 -13.78 -4.48
CA LEU A 204 4.41 -13.65 -3.07
C LEU A 204 5.67 -13.34 -2.28
N HIS A 205 5.67 -12.20 -1.61
CA HIS A 205 6.72 -11.82 -0.69
C HIS A 205 6.18 -11.96 0.74
N PRO A 206 6.78 -12.82 1.58
CA PRO A 206 6.40 -12.94 2.98
C PRO A 206 6.51 -11.59 3.70
N SER A 207 5.52 -11.25 4.53
CA SER A 207 5.55 -10.04 5.33
C SER A 207 6.63 -10.13 6.41
N MET A 208 7.29 -9.00 6.69
CA MET A 208 8.24 -8.86 7.79
C MET A 208 7.56 -8.72 9.16
N THR A 209 6.26 -8.39 9.18
CA THR A 209 5.50 -8.01 10.38
C THR A 209 4.52 -9.09 10.85
N ALA A 210 4.15 -10.05 10.01
CA ALA A 210 3.20 -11.10 10.36
C ALA A 210 3.41 -12.37 9.53
N GLU A 211 3.35 -13.56 10.18
CA GLU A 211 3.59 -14.87 9.55
C GLU A 211 2.63 -15.18 8.41
N ASP A 212 1.35 -14.85 8.62
CA ASP A 212 0.28 -15.19 7.69
C ASP A 212 -0.05 -14.00 6.77
N SER A 213 0.92 -13.11 6.53
CA SER A 213 0.71 -11.94 5.69
C SER A 213 1.75 -11.86 4.58
N PHE A 214 1.36 -11.27 3.46
CA PHE A 214 2.16 -11.24 2.25
C PHE A 214 2.01 -9.88 1.56
N VAL A 215 3.04 -9.50 0.81
CA VAL A 215 2.93 -8.50 -0.25
C VAL A 215 2.80 -9.26 -1.57
N LEU A 216 1.68 -9.10 -2.25
CA LEU A 216 1.48 -9.64 -3.59
C LEU A 216 2.01 -8.63 -4.62
N GLU A 217 3.04 -9.01 -5.34
CA GLU A 217 3.51 -8.26 -6.50
C GLU A 217 2.82 -8.78 -7.75
N ILE A 218 2.02 -7.92 -8.38
CA ILE A 218 1.21 -8.23 -9.56
C ILE A 218 1.71 -7.45 -10.76
N SER A 219 1.87 -8.15 -11.88
CA SER A 219 2.21 -7.53 -13.17
C SER A 219 1.54 -8.26 -14.34
N HIS A 220 1.61 -7.68 -15.54
CA HIS A 220 1.10 -8.26 -16.79
C HIS A 220 -0.39 -8.66 -16.73
N LEU A 221 -1.23 -7.78 -16.11
CA LEU A 221 -2.65 -8.06 -15.96
C LEU A 221 -3.38 -8.05 -17.31
N ALA A 222 -4.07 -9.16 -17.62
CA ALA A 222 -4.96 -9.29 -18.75
C ALA A 222 -6.26 -9.97 -18.35
N LYS A 223 -7.37 -9.62 -19.02
CA LYS A 223 -8.64 -10.32 -18.81
C LYS A 223 -8.56 -11.72 -19.42
N ARG A 224 -8.96 -12.74 -18.67
CA ARG A 224 -9.02 -14.10 -19.19
C ARG A 224 -10.15 -14.22 -20.22
N VAL A 225 -9.81 -14.56 -21.45
CA VAL A 225 -10.81 -14.86 -22.49
C VAL A 225 -11.33 -16.25 -22.20
N LYS A 226 -12.65 -16.40 -21.98
CA LYS A 226 -13.27 -17.74 -21.93
C LYS A 226 -13.07 -18.40 -23.30
N ALA A 227 -12.45 -19.57 -23.34
CA ALA A 227 -12.45 -20.38 -24.54
C ALA A 227 -13.90 -20.60 -24.93
N LYS A 228 -14.28 -20.22 -26.15
CA LYS A 228 -15.57 -20.62 -26.71
C LYS A 228 -15.55 -22.15 -26.80
N THR A 229 -16.28 -22.83 -25.92
CA THR A 229 -16.58 -24.25 -26.10
C THR A 229 -17.33 -24.37 -27.43
N ARG A 230 -16.71 -25.02 -28.42
CA ARG A 230 -17.37 -25.47 -29.66
C ARG A 230 -18.25 -26.66 -29.35
#